data_9d65b07e363bde50fbe8ac47020316b9
#
_entry.id   9d65b07e363bde50fbe8ac47020316b9
#
_cell.length_a   1.000
_cell.length_b   1.000
_cell.length_c   1.000
_cell.angle_alpha   90.00
_cell.angle_beta   90.00
_cell.angle_gamma   90.00
#
_symmetry.space_group_name_H-M   'P 1'
#
loop_
_entity.id
_entity.type
_entity.pdbx_description
1 polymer ?
#
loop_
_entity_poly.entity_id
_entity_poly.type
_entity_poly.pdbx_seq_one_letter_code
_entity_poly.pdbx_strand_id
1 'polypeptide(L)'
;MSLLTLAIDVGGSSIKSIILRDDGTAASERSQIPTAHPATPDIIVSQLLDLINTQGDYDRIAIGFPSVVENGVTRGAINLHPDWDGFTLAEVLQNKLGKPIRIANDADVQGCGAIAGQGVELVVTLGTGFGSSLFLDGKLLPNLELGQHIFRDRDTYEDCLGQAALDRIGVEVWNIQLAEVIASLYKLFNFDKIYLGGGNSRLVNVDLSSNLSNKIAIVSNDLGLIGGLALWRSSGS
;
A
#
# COMPACT_ATOMS: atom_id res chain seq x y z
N MET A 1 -6.69 19.79 -21.26
CA MET A 1 -5.52 18.87 -21.23
C MET A 1 -5.76 17.93 -20.08
N SER A 2 -5.48 16.62 -20.24
CA SER A 2 -5.53 15.66 -19.13
C SER A 2 -4.36 15.96 -18.18
N LEU A 3 -4.61 15.96 -16.87
CA LEU A 3 -3.57 16.16 -15.86
C LEU A 3 -2.66 14.92 -15.79
N LEU A 4 -1.37 15.19 -15.63
CA LEU A 4 -0.36 14.16 -15.43
C LEU A 4 -0.05 14.01 -13.93
N THR A 5 -0.16 12.80 -13.42
CA THR A 5 0.13 12.48 -12.02
C THR A 5 1.39 11.64 -11.93
N LEU A 6 2.42 12.14 -11.26
CA LEU A 6 3.56 11.32 -10.86
C LEU A 6 3.15 10.48 -9.66
N ALA A 7 2.96 9.19 -9.87
CA ALA A 7 2.66 8.22 -8.82
C ALA A 7 3.96 7.60 -8.31
N ILE A 8 4.13 7.57 -6.99
CA ILE A 8 5.31 7.03 -6.30
C ILE A 8 4.83 6.03 -5.25
N ASP A 9 5.47 4.88 -5.20
CA ASP A 9 5.28 3.82 -4.21
C ASP A 9 6.58 3.63 -3.43
N VAL A 10 6.59 4.04 -2.16
CA VAL A 10 7.74 3.93 -1.26
C VAL A 10 7.62 2.61 -0.50
N GLY A 11 8.40 1.63 -0.88
CA GLY A 11 8.48 0.36 -0.16
C GLY A 11 9.77 0.23 0.66
N GLY A 12 9.80 -0.71 1.59
CA GLY A 12 10.98 -0.97 2.43
C GLY A 12 12.24 -1.41 1.64
N SER A 13 12.07 -2.01 0.45
CA SER A 13 13.19 -2.50 -0.38
C SER A 13 13.40 -1.68 -1.65
N SER A 14 12.37 -1.02 -2.16
CA SER A 14 12.48 -0.21 -3.39
C SER A 14 11.43 0.88 -3.44
N ILE A 15 11.80 2.00 -4.08
CA ILE A 15 10.91 3.10 -4.44
C ILE A 15 10.62 2.99 -5.93
N LYS A 16 9.35 3.03 -6.32
CA LYS A 16 8.88 2.92 -7.69
C LYS A 16 8.15 4.18 -8.10
N SER A 17 8.23 4.55 -9.37
CA SER A 17 7.49 5.69 -9.89
C SER A 17 7.05 5.48 -11.33
N ILE A 18 5.97 6.17 -11.70
CA ILE A 18 5.44 6.25 -13.07
C ILE A 18 4.62 7.53 -13.21
N ILE A 19 4.61 8.12 -14.41
CA ILE A 19 3.67 9.20 -14.73
C ILE A 19 2.42 8.58 -15.36
N LEU A 20 1.25 8.92 -14.82
CA LEU A 20 -0.05 8.43 -15.25
C LEU A 20 -0.94 9.58 -15.74
N ARG A 21 -1.76 9.28 -16.76
CA ARG A 21 -2.88 10.14 -17.18
C ARG A 21 -4.09 9.90 -16.28
N ASP A 22 -5.06 10.81 -16.32
CA ASP A 22 -6.30 10.69 -15.53
C ASP A 22 -7.12 9.43 -15.83
N ASP A 23 -6.95 8.84 -17.01
CA ASP A 23 -7.58 7.57 -17.40
C ASP A 23 -6.85 6.31 -16.87
N GLY A 24 -5.72 6.50 -16.18
CA GLY A 24 -4.88 5.43 -15.65
C GLY A 24 -3.84 4.89 -16.63
N THR A 25 -3.78 5.39 -17.85
CA THR A 25 -2.75 4.97 -18.82
C THR A 25 -1.39 5.56 -18.47
N ALA A 26 -0.33 4.79 -18.70
CA ALA A 26 1.04 5.25 -18.50
C ALA A 26 1.42 6.36 -19.50
N ALA A 27 2.03 7.43 -18.99
CA ALA A 27 2.62 8.52 -19.79
C ALA A 27 4.15 8.45 -19.81
N SER A 28 4.76 7.64 -18.94
CA SER A 28 6.20 7.37 -18.92
C SER A 28 6.48 5.88 -18.74
N GLU A 29 7.72 5.49 -18.90
CA GLU A 29 8.20 4.20 -18.40
C GLU A 29 8.22 4.20 -16.87
N ARG A 30 8.15 3.00 -16.28
CA ARG A 30 8.27 2.80 -14.85
C ARG A 30 9.73 2.90 -14.43
N SER A 31 10.01 3.69 -13.40
CA SER A 31 11.30 3.75 -12.74
C SER A 31 11.26 2.99 -11.41
N GLN A 32 12.37 2.39 -11.03
CA GLN A 32 12.54 1.71 -9.75
C GLN A 32 13.97 1.91 -9.26
N ILE A 33 14.12 2.28 -7.99
CA ILE A 33 15.41 2.42 -7.31
C ILE A 33 15.36 1.66 -5.98
N PRO A 34 16.49 1.15 -5.46
CA PRO A 34 16.54 0.56 -4.12
C PRO A 34 16.23 1.62 -3.05
N THR A 35 15.51 1.27 -2.01
CA THR A 35 15.33 2.13 -0.84
C THR A 35 16.64 2.26 -0.07
N ALA A 36 17.06 3.47 0.24
CA ALA A 36 18.28 3.72 1.00
C ALA A 36 18.14 3.31 2.47
N HIS A 37 19.22 2.86 3.07
CA HIS A 37 19.31 2.53 4.48
C HIS A 37 20.49 3.26 5.14
N PRO A 38 20.31 3.77 6.38
CA PRO A 38 19.07 3.78 7.15
C PRO A 38 18.00 4.66 6.50
N ALA A 39 16.73 4.23 6.54
CA ALA A 39 15.61 4.94 5.91
C ALA A 39 15.12 6.11 6.78
N THR A 40 16.01 7.06 7.12
CA THR A 40 15.65 8.28 7.85
C THR A 40 14.91 9.28 6.96
N PRO A 41 14.13 10.23 7.53
CA PRO A 41 13.43 11.25 6.76
C PRO A 41 14.34 12.00 5.77
N ASP A 42 15.50 12.47 6.21
CA ASP A 42 16.42 13.24 5.37
C ASP A 42 16.92 12.43 4.16
N ILE A 43 17.28 11.16 4.38
CA ILE A 43 17.80 10.28 3.33
C ILE A 43 16.70 9.97 2.32
N ILE A 44 15.51 9.57 2.78
CA ILE A 44 14.41 9.22 1.88
C ILE A 44 13.86 10.45 1.15
N VAL A 45 13.74 11.60 1.83
CA VAL A 45 13.35 12.85 1.17
C VAL A 45 14.35 13.23 0.07
N SER A 46 15.67 13.14 0.35
CA SER A 46 16.68 13.38 -0.68
C SER A 46 16.53 12.42 -1.86
N GLN A 47 16.37 11.13 -1.58
CA GLN A 47 16.19 10.09 -2.59
C GLN A 47 14.92 10.30 -3.43
N LEU A 48 13.81 10.72 -2.80
CA LEU A 48 12.59 11.07 -3.50
C LEU A 48 12.79 12.28 -4.42
N LEU A 49 13.47 13.32 -3.96
CA LEU A 49 13.76 14.50 -4.78
C LEU A 49 14.63 14.15 -5.98
N ASP A 50 15.67 13.34 -5.78
CA ASP A 50 16.54 12.87 -6.86
C ASP A 50 15.74 12.06 -7.90
N LEU A 51 14.89 11.12 -7.44
CA LEU A 51 14.02 10.34 -8.32
C LEU A 51 13.06 11.25 -9.09
N ILE A 52 12.39 12.16 -8.40
CA ILE A 52 11.41 13.09 -8.99
C ILE A 52 12.06 13.99 -10.05
N ASN A 53 13.28 14.47 -9.80
CA ASN A 53 14.03 15.31 -10.74
C ASN A 53 14.43 14.56 -12.02
N THR A 54 14.45 13.25 -12.03
CA THR A 54 14.72 12.44 -13.24
C THR A 54 13.47 12.18 -14.08
N GLN A 55 12.28 12.52 -13.57
CA GLN A 55 11.02 12.26 -14.27
C GLN A 55 10.74 13.37 -15.32
N GLY A 56 9.89 13.03 -16.29
CA GLY A 56 9.38 14.00 -17.26
C GLY A 56 8.38 14.99 -16.64
N ASP A 57 7.62 15.68 -17.50
CA ASP A 57 6.61 16.64 -17.06
C ASP A 57 5.45 15.96 -16.30
N TYR A 58 5.02 16.57 -15.20
CA TYR A 58 3.85 16.18 -14.43
C TYR A 58 3.23 17.42 -13.76
N ASP A 59 1.95 17.32 -13.40
CA ASP A 59 1.18 18.42 -12.80
C ASP A 59 1.09 18.29 -11.29
N ARG A 60 1.03 17.04 -10.76
CA ARG A 60 0.81 16.72 -9.36
C ARG A 60 1.47 15.39 -8.97
N ILE A 61 1.64 15.14 -7.67
CA ILE A 61 2.31 13.94 -7.15
C ILE A 61 1.37 13.19 -6.21
N ALA A 62 1.34 11.86 -6.34
CA ALA A 62 0.70 10.94 -5.40
C ALA A 62 1.73 9.98 -4.84
N ILE A 63 1.81 9.83 -3.52
CA ILE A 63 2.80 8.97 -2.84
C ILE A 63 2.07 7.97 -1.95
N GLY A 64 2.33 6.68 -2.16
CA GLY A 64 2.10 5.62 -1.18
C GLY A 64 3.31 5.52 -0.25
N PHE A 65 3.09 5.61 1.06
CA PHE A 65 4.16 5.64 2.06
C PHE A 65 3.91 4.58 3.14
N PRO A 66 4.92 3.80 3.58
CA PRO A 66 4.74 2.65 4.48
C PRO A 66 4.60 3.08 5.95
N SER A 67 3.66 3.95 6.24
CA SER A 67 3.22 4.32 7.59
C SER A 67 1.79 4.85 7.56
N VAL A 68 1.17 4.99 8.74
CA VAL A 68 -0.04 5.80 8.91
C VAL A 68 0.24 7.23 8.42
N VAL A 69 -0.66 7.79 7.62
CA VAL A 69 -0.55 9.17 7.13
C VAL A 69 -1.82 9.95 7.47
N GLU A 70 -1.66 10.98 8.27
CA GLU A 70 -2.75 11.88 8.68
C GLU A 70 -2.47 13.30 8.18
N ASN A 71 -3.25 13.78 7.23
CA ASN A 71 -3.11 15.12 6.65
C ASN A 71 -1.68 15.41 6.13
N GLY A 72 -1.02 14.40 5.54
CA GLY A 72 0.34 14.51 5.02
C GLY A 72 1.46 14.41 6.06
N VAL A 73 1.10 14.09 7.31
CA VAL A 73 2.04 13.83 8.42
C VAL A 73 2.13 12.32 8.65
N THR A 74 3.32 11.79 8.70
CA THR A 74 3.57 10.37 8.99
C THR A 74 3.46 10.08 10.49
N ARG A 75 2.89 8.93 10.85
CA ARG A 75 2.64 8.49 12.24
C ARG A 75 3.04 7.04 12.43
N GLY A 76 3.57 6.71 13.61
CA GLY A 76 3.76 5.33 14.06
C GLY A 76 4.57 4.49 13.07
N ALA A 77 5.78 4.91 12.75
CA ALA A 77 6.66 4.27 11.78
C ALA A 77 7.19 2.91 12.29
N ILE A 78 6.33 1.88 12.30
CA ILE A 78 6.59 0.58 12.92
C ILE A 78 7.82 -0.11 12.29
N ASN A 79 7.94 -0.03 10.97
CA ASN A 79 9.02 -0.65 10.20
C ASN A 79 10.01 0.36 9.60
N LEU A 80 9.98 1.61 10.06
CA LEU A 80 10.84 2.70 9.59
C LEU A 80 11.66 3.30 10.75
N HIS A 81 12.50 4.27 10.43
CA HIS A 81 13.24 5.01 11.44
C HIS A 81 12.27 5.82 12.34
N PRO A 82 12.49 5.87 13.68
CA PRO A 82 11.60 6.57 14.62
C PRO A 82 11.32 8.05 14.27
N ASP A 83 12.26 8.73 13.62
CA ASP A 83 12.13 10.13 13.21
C ASP A 83 10.99 10.39 12.20
N TRP A 84 10.38 9.35 11.67
CA TRP A 84 9.19 9.47 10.82
C TRP A 84 7.93 9.81 11.63
N ASP A 85 7.91 9.56 12.96
CA ASP A 85 6.74 9.89 13.76
C ASP A 85 6.59 11.40 13.91
N GLY A 86 5.50 11.95 13.39
CA GLY A 86 5.22 13.38 13.35
C GLY A 86 5.93 14.15 12.22
N PHE A 87 6.54 13.49 11.25
CA PHE A 87 7.22 14.18 10.15
C PHE A 87 6.23 14.69 9.10
N THR A 88 6.31 15.98 8.76
CA THR A 88 5.39 16.67 7.81
C THR A 88 5.80 16.43 6.35
N LEU A 89 5.81 15.16 5.90
CA LEU A 89 6.37 14.75 4.61
C LEU A 89 5.75 15.51 3.42
N ALA A 90 4.42 15.70 3.42
CA ALA A 90 3.74 16.39 2.34
C ALA A 90 4.19 17.86 2.24
N GLU A 91 4.25 18.56 3.37
CA GLU A 91 4.68 19.96 3.43
C GLU A 91 6.13 20.13 2.99
N VAL A 92 7.03 19.27 3.48
CA VAL A 92 8.46 19.32 3.13
C VAL A 92 8.66 19.14 1.63
N LEU A 93 8.00 18.17 1.01
CA LEU A 93 8.11 17.94 -0.43
C LEU A 93 7.42 19.06 -1.24
N GLN A 94 6.25 19.52 -0.80
CA GLN A 94 5.52 20.60 -1.49
C GLN A 94 6.32 21.90 -1.50
N ASN A 95 6.97 22.25 -0.40
CA ASN A 95 7.82 23.44 -0.31
C ASN A 95 9.04 23.36 -1.23
N LYS A 96 9.61 22.16 -1.43
CA LYS A 96 10.78 21.96 -2.30
C LYS A 96 10.42 21.88 -3.78
N LEU A 97 9.25 21.34 -4.14
CA LEU A 97 8.87 21.04 -5.52
C LEU A 97 7.89 22.06 -6.13
N GLY A 98 7.19 22.82 -5.29
CA GLY A 98 6.17 23.78 -5.75
C GLY A 98 4.98 23.13 -6.48
N LYS A 99 4.75 21.82 -6.28
CA LYS A 99 3.69 21.04 -6.92
C LYS A 99 2.69 20.53 -5.88
N PRO A 100 1.40 20.34 -6.23
CA PRO A 100 0.44 19.69 -5.35
C PRO A 100 0.85 18.26 -5.06
N ILE A 101 0.84 17.86 -3.76
CA ILE A 101 1.24 16.52 -3.31
C ILE A 101 0.14 15.94 -2.43
N ARG A 102 -0.17 14.67 -2.64
CA ARG A 102 -1.00 13.86 -1.74
C ARG A 102 -0.26 12.60 -1.36
N ILE A 103 -0.32 12.28 -0.08
CA ILE A 103 0.35 11.12 0.51
C ILE A 103 -0.69 10.33 1.30
N ALA A 104 -0.66 9.02 1.17
CA ALA A 104 -1.46 8.10 1.97
C ALA A 104 -0.62 6.86 2.33
N ASN A 105 -1.13 6.02 3.22
CA ASN A 105 -0.54 4.71 3.49
C ASN A 105 -0.41 3.90 2.19
N ASP A 106 0.66 3.14 2.02
CA ASP A 106 0.95 2.37 0.80
C ASP A 106 -0.11 1.29 0.50
N ALA A 107 -0.61 0.60 1.55
CA ALA A 107 -1.69 -0.38 1.41
C ALA A 107 -3.02 0.31 1.04
N ASP A 108 -3.29 1.52 1.55
CA ASP A 108 -4.46 2.32 1.16
C ASP A 108 -4.40 2.69 -0.31
N VAL A 109 -3.24 3.17 -0.77
CA VAL A 109 -3.03 3.50 -2.20
C VAL A 109 -3.18 2.26 -3.07
N GLN A 110 -2.56 1.15 -2.68
CA GLN A 110 -2.69 -0.11 -3.43
C GLN A 110 -4.14 -0.59 -3.46
N GLY A 111 -4.84 -0.46 -2.35
CA GLY A 111 -6.26 -0.81 -2.24
C GLY A 111 -7.13 -0.01 -3.20
N CYS A 112 -6.93 1.30 -3.27
CA CYS A 112 -7.66 2.17 -4.21
C CYS A 112 -7.54 1.73 -5.68
N GLY A 113 -6.43 1.08 -6.04
CA GLY A 113 -6.22 0.53 -7.39
C GLY A 113 -6.82 -0.86 -7.60
N ALA A 114 -7.17 -1.58 -6.53
CA ALA A 114 -7.58 -2.98 -6.57
C ALA A 114 -9.09 -3.20 -6.58
N ILE A 115 -9.85 -2.33 -5.91
CA ILE A 115 -11.26 -2.52 -5.60
C ILE A 115 -12.17 -2.31 -6.81
N ALA A 116 -13.34 -2.96 -6.78
CA ALA A 116 -14.43 -2.73 -7.74
C ALA A 116 -15.34 -1.56 -7.32
N GLY A 117 -15.30 -1.14 -6.06
CA GLY A 117 -16.07 -0.03 -5.53
C GLY A 117 -17.51 -0.37 -5.13
N GLN A 118 -17.77 -1.62 -4.74
CA GLN A 118 -19.11 -2.09 -4.38
C GLN A 118 -19.09 -2.91 -3.09
N GLY A 119 -19.96 -2.56 -2.14
CA GLY A 119 -20.08 -3.26 -0.87
C GLY A 119 -18.86 -3.09 0.02
N VAL A 120 -18.60 -4.10 0.88
CA VAL A 120 -17.44 -4.15 1.79
C VAL A 120 -16.31 -4.86 1.08
N GLU A 121 -15.25 -4.14 0.77
CA GLU A 121 -14.07 -4.67 0.08
C GLU A 121 -12.83 -4.52 0.97
N LEU A 122 -12.14 -5.63 1.21
CA LEU A 122 -10.91 -5.67 1.98
C LEU A 122 -9.73 -5.94 1.05
N VAL A 123 -8.66 -5.20 1.19
CA VAL A 123 -7.40 -5.46 0.49
C VAL A 123 -6.35 -5.84 1.51
N VAL A 124 -5.59 -6.88 1.22
CA VAL A 124 -4.45 -7.32 2.03
C VAL A 124 -3.22 -7.38 1.15
N THR A 125 -2.15 -6.75 1.59
CA THR A 125 -0.86 -6.77 0.90
C THR A 125 0.12 -7.68 1.64
N LEU A 126 0.58 -8.71 0.95
CA LEU A 126 1.49 -9.74 1.46
C LEU A 126 2.90 -9.51 0.89
N GLY A 127 3.81 -9.03 1.73
CA GLY A 127 5.17 -8.67 1.32
C GLY A 127 6.13 -8.69 2.50
N THR A 128 6.97 -7.66 2.66
CA THR A 128 7.83 -7.50 3.84
C THR A 128 7.01 -7.60 5.12
N GLY A 129 5.87 -6.90 5.17
CA GLY A 129 4.88 -6.98 6.23
C GLY A 129 3.52 -7.48 5.75
N PHE A 130 2.47 -7.14 6.53
CA PHE A 130 1.07 -7.41 6.27
C PHE A 130 0.31 -6.07 6.25
N GLY A 131 0.15 -5.49 5.07
CA GLY A 131 -0.66 -4.27 4.91
C GLY A 131 -2.13 -4.59 4.70
N SER A 132 -3.00 -3.61 5.01
CA SER A 132 -4.43 -3.77 4.83
C SER A 132 -5.14 -2.46 4.55
N SER A 133 -6.21 -2.49 3.75
CA SER A 133 -7.12 -1.37 3.56
C SER A 133 -8.56 -1.85 3.43
N LEU A 134 -9.51 -1.07 3.91
CA LEU A 134 -10.94 -1.40 3.94
C LEU A 134 -11.72 -0.33 3.20
N PHE A 135 -12.69 -0.77 2.41
CA PHE A 135 -13.56 0.10 1.63
C PHE A 135 -15.03 -0.26 1.84
N LEU A 136 -15.86 0.77 1.83
CA LEU A 136 -17.32 0.64 1.77
C LEU A 136 -17.82 1.44 0.56
N ASP A 137 -18.40 0.74 -0.41
CA ASP A 137 -18.91 1.35 -1.66
C ASP A 137 -17.87 2.26 -2.32
N GLY A 138 -16.62 1.79 -2.42
CA GLY A 138 -15.50 2.50 -2.99
C GLY A 138 -14.89 3.61 -2.11
N LYS A 139 -15.41 3.83 -0.91
CA LYS A 139 -14.88 4.82 0.04
C LYS A 139 -13.90 4.15 1.00
N LEU A 140 -12.68 4.66 1.03
CA LEU A 140 -11.62 4.19 1.90
C LEU A 140 -11.90 4.52 3.37
N LEU A 141 -11.73 3.52 4.25
CA LEU A 141 -11.51 3.72 5.68
C LEU A 141 -9.98 3.80 5.88
N PRO A 142 -9.41 4.98 6.06
CA PRO A 142 -7.96 5.16 5.98
C PRO A 142 -7.21 4.58 7.18
N ASN A 143 -5.96 4.19 6.94
CA ASN A 143 -5.00 3.79 7.97
C ASN A 143 -5.45 2.57 8.80
N LEU A 144 -5.94 1.53 8.14
CA LEU A 144 -6.30 0.27 8.81
C LEU A 144 -5.05 -0.61 8.99
N GLU A 145 -4.56 -0.72 10.22
CA GLU A 145 -3.33 -1.46 10.57
C GLU A 145 -3.63 -2.87 11.08
N LEU A 146 -4.33 -3.71 10.29
CA LEU A 146 -4.63 -5.09 10.70
C LEU A 146 -3.38 -5.94 10.91
N GLY A 147 -2.27 -5.62 10.25
CA GLY A 147 -0.99 -6.29 10.48
C GLY A 147 -0.58 -6.35 11.94
N GLN A 148 -1.00 -5.36 12.73
CA GLN A 148 -0.69 -5.24 14.16
C GLN A 148 -1.69 -5.98 15.06
N HIS A 149 -2.76 -6.58 14.50
CA HIS A 149 -3.72 -7.34 15.27
C HIS A 149 -3.11 -8.68 15.72
N ILE A 150 -3.28 -9.02 17.00
CA ILE A 150 -2.80 -10.29 17.58
C ILE A 150 -3.56 -11.46 16.96
N PHE A 151 -2.82 -12.45 16.49
CA PHE A 151 -3.36 -13.64 15.85
C PHE A 151 -3.22 -14.89 16.72
N ARG A 152 -2.01 -15.21 17.15
CA ARG A 152 -1.69 -16.40 17.97
C ARG A 152 -0.77 -16.01 19.10
N ASP A 153 -1.09 -16.45 20.32
CA ASP A 153 -0.36 -16.15 21.53
C ASP A 153 -0.13 -14.62 21.69
N ARG A 154 0.99 -14.13 21.23
CA ARG A 154 1.34 -12.68 21.21
C ARG A 154 1.76 -12.21 19.83
N ASP A 155 1.83 -13.13 18.86
CA ASP A 155 2.24 -12.81 17.50
C ASP A 155 1.10 -12.12 16.73
N THR A 156 1.45 -11.12 15.98
CA THR A 156 0.51 -10.36 15.13
C THR A 156 0.29 -11.05 13.78
N TYR A 157 -0.64 -10.54 12.97
CA TYR A 157 -0.76 -11.02 11.58
C TYR A 157 0.54 -10.81 10.80
N GLU A 158 1.25 -9.70 11.05
CA GLU A 158 2.53 -9.43 10.40
C GLU A 158 3.60 -10.42 10.83
N ASP A 159 3.71 -10.73 12.15
CA ASP A 159 4.66 -11.72 12.67
C ASP A 159 4.44 -13.12 12.10
N CYS A 160 3.19 -13.44 11.71
CA CYS A 160 2.79 -14.74 11.18
C CYS A 160 2.79 -14.83 9.66
N LEU A 161 2.61 -13.73 8.96
CA LEU A 161 2.36 -13.70 7.50
C LEU A 161 3.30 -12.78 6.70
N GLY A 162 4.13 -11.97 7.36
CA GLY A 162 5.18 -11.19 6.70
C GLY A 162 6.29 -12.06 6.12
N GLN A 163 7.21 -11.47 5.36
CA GLN A 163 8.31 -12.18 4.70
C GLN A 163 9.16 -13.00 5.67
N ALA A 164 9.47 -12.46 6.85
CA ALA A 164 10.26 -13.15 7.87
C ALA A 164 9.58 -14.45 8.34
N ALA A 165 8.24 -14.45 8.44
CA ALA A 165 7.49 -15.65 8.76
C ALA A 165 7.54 -16.67 7.61
N LEU A 166 7.31 -16.23 6.39
CA LEU A 166 7.39 -17.08 5.19
C LEU A 166 8.74 -17.79 5.09
N ASP A 167 9.84 -17.06 5.31
CA ASP A 167 11.20 -17.61 5.28
C ASP A 167 11.43 -18.63 6.40
N ARG A 168 10.82 -18.42 7.57
CA ARG A 168 10.97 -19.28 8.74
C ARG A 168 10.16 -20.57 8.66
N ILE A 169 8.88 -20.49 8.23
CA ILE A 169 7.93 -21.62 8.33
C ILE A 169 7.65 -22.31 6.99
N GLY A 170 8.07 -21.71 5.87
CA GLY A 170 7.84 -22.23 4.52
C GLY A 170 6.42 -21.96 4.00
N VAL A 171 6.26 -22.07 2.69
CA VAL A 171 5.05 -21.65 1.96
C VAL A 171 3.80 -22.48 2.34
N GLU A 172 3.95 -23.75 2.67
CA GLU A 172 2.82 -24.62 3.01
C GLU A 172 2.16 -24.20 4.32
N VAL A 173 2.97 -24.05 5.40
CA VAL A 173 2.48 -23.62 6.71
C VAL A 173 1.99 -22.19 6.66
N TRP A 174 2.68 -21.33 5.90
CA TRP A 174 2.27 -19.94 5.67
C TRP A 174 0.87 -19.85 5.03
N ASN A 175 0.56 -20.68 4.03
CA ASN A 175 -0.77 -20.72 3.41
C ASN A 175 -1.86 -21.23 4.35
N ILE A 176 -1.55 -22.18 5.26
CA ILE A 176 -2.49 -22.62 6.29
C ILE A 176 -2.84 -21.45 7.22
N GLN A 177 -1.83 -20.70 7.67
CA GLN A 177 -2.06 -19.54 8.54
C GLN A 177 -2.82 -18.44 7.80
N LEU A 178 -2.51 -18.19 6.53
CA LEU A 178 -3.23 -17.22 5.70
C LEU A 178 -4.70 -17.58 5.55
N ALA A 179 -5.02 -18.85 5.34
CA ALA A 179 -6.41 -19.33 5.26
C ALA A 179 -7.17 -19.04 6.57
N GLU A 180 -6.55 -19.29 7.73
CA GLU A 180 -7.16 -19.00 9.03
C GLU A 180 -7.38 -17.50 9.25
N VAL A 181 -6.41 -16.67 8.85
CA VAL A 181 -6.54 -15.22 8.93
C VAL A 181 -7.67 -14.72 8.02
N ILE A 182 -7.74 -15.16 6.76
CA ILE A 182 -8.84 -14.80 5.85
C ILE A 182 -10.20 -15.19 6.42
N ALA A 183 -10.32 -16.40 7.00
CA ALA A 183 -11.56 -16.86 7.64
C ALA A 183 -11.93 -16.01 8.87
N SER A 184 -10.95 -15.56 9.65
CA SER A 184 -11.15 -14.66 10.79
C SER A 184 -11.57 -13.26 10.34
N LEU A 185 -10.91 -12.70 9.33
CA LEU A 185 -11.27 -11.41 8.74
C LEU A 185 -12.68 -11.44 8.15
N TYR A 186 -13.09 -12.54 7.53
CA TYR A 186 -14.45 -12.68 7.05
C TYR A 186 -15.48 -12.61 8.18
N LYS A 187 -15.23 -13.27 9.31
CA LYS A 187 -16.12 -13.21 10.48
C LYS A 187 -16.21 -11.80 11.09
N LEU A 188 -15.13 -11.02 11.02
CA LEU A 188 -15.07 -9.68 11.60
C LEU A 188 -15.74 -8.64 10.69
N PHE A 189 -15.46 -8.67 9.37
CA PHE A 189 -15.86 -7.62 8.45
C PHE A 189 -17.02 -8.00 7.55
N ASN A 190 -17.35 -9.31 7.42
CA ASN A 190 -18.35 -9.80 6.47
C ASN A 190 -18.18 -9.23 5.05
N PHE A 191 -16.93 -9.15 4.59
CA PHE A 191 -16.60 -8.54 3.31
C PHE A 191 -17.28 -9.26 2.12
N ASP A 192 -17.63 -8.50 1.11
CA ASP A 192 -18.12 -9.00 -0.17
C ASP A 192 -16.99 -9.53 -1.02
N LYS A 193 -15.82 -8.89 -0.95
CA LYS A 193 -14.60 -9.27 -1.67
C LYS A 193 -13.36 -9.01 -0.83
N ILE A 194 -12.37 -9.91 -0.95
CA ILE A 194 -11.01 -9.69 -0.45
C ILE A 194 -10.03 -9.80 -1.62
N TYR A 195 -9.14 -8.83 -1.72
CA TYR A 195 -8.07 -8.77 -2.71
C TYR A 195 -6.74 -9.04 -2.03
N LEU A 196 -5.97 -9.99 -2.55
CA LEU A 196 -4.66 -10.35 -2.04
C LEU A 196 -3.58 -9.87 -3.01
N GLY A 197 -2.84 -8.85 -2.61
CA GLY A 197 -1.75 -8.24 -3.35
C GLY A 197 -0.41 -8.42 -2.65
N GLY A 198 0.58 -7.64 -3.05
CA GLY A 198 1.94 -7.72 -2.51
C GLY A 198 2.81 -8.76 -3.23
N GLY A 199 4.12 -8.72 -2.98
CA GLY A 199 5.10 -9.59 -3.65
C GLY A 199 4.88 -11.08 -3.44
N ASN A 200 4.31 -11.46 -2.29
CA ASN A 200 4.05 -12.85 -1.92
C ASN A 200 2.67 -13.35 -2.37
N SER A 201 1.80 -12.50 -2.92
CA SER A 201 0.47 -12.92 -3.40
C SER A 201 0.54 -14.03 -4.45
N ARG A 202 1.64 -14.12 -5.22
CA ARG A 202 1.91 -15.20 -6.18
C ARG A 202 2.08 -16.58 -5.54
N LEU A 203 2.34 -16.65 -4.23
CA LEU A 203 2.53 -17.89 -3.47
C LEU A 203 1.24 -18.34 -2.79
N VAL A 204 0.17 -17.57 -2.90
CA VAL A 204 -1.11 -17.87 -2.27
C VAL A 204 -1.72 -19.10 -2.92
N ASN A 205 -1.93 -20.12 -2.07
CA ASN A 205 -2.62 -21.36 -2.41
C ASN A 205 -3.41 -21.80 -1.17
N VAL A 206 -4.53 -21.12 -0.92
CA VAL A 206 -5.34 -21.33 0.29
C VAL A 206 -6.51 -22.26 0.02
N ASP A 207 -6.68 -23.25 0.91
CA ASP A 207 -7.86 -24.12 0.91
C ASP A 207 -8.93 -23.53 1.85
N LEU A 208 -10.02 -23.05 1.27
CA LEU A 208 -11.12 -22.41 1.98
C LEU A 208 -12.47 -23.00 1.50
N SER A 209 -13.49 -22.83 2.34
CA SER A 209 -14.85 -23.21 1.96
C SER A 209 -15.26 -22.53 0.64
N SER A 210 -16.09 -23.19 -0.18
CA SER A 210 -16.52 -22.69 -1.50
C SER A 210 -17.13 -21.28 -1.44
N ASN A 211 -17.84 -20.96 -0.38
CA ASN A 211 -18.45 -19.64 -0.19
C ASN A 211 -17.42 -18.54 0.01
N LEU A 212 -16.28 -18.85 0.63
CA LEU A 212 -15.21 -17.88 0.88
C LEU A 212 -14.24 -17.81 -0.29
N SER A 213 -13.95 -18.93 -0.94
CA SER A 213 -13.06 -18.98 -2.12
C SER A 213 -13.55 -18.06 -3.25
N ASN A 214 -14.86 -17.96 -3.46
CA ASN A 214 -15.46 -17.08 -4.48
C ASN A 214 -15.32 -15.58 -4.17
N LYS A 215 -14.96 -15.23 -2.93
CA LYS A 215 -14.76 -13.86 -2.49
C LYS A 215 -13.30 -13.39 -2.61
N ILE A 216 -12.38 -14.27 -2.97
CA ILE A 216 -10.95 -13.95 -3.05
C ILE A 216 -10.57 -13.59 -4.50
N ALA A 217 -9.75 -12.55 -4.65
CA ALA A 217 -9.08 -12.20 -5.88
C ALA A 217 -7.59 -11.93 -5.63
N ILE A 218 -6.73 -12.51 -6.46
CA ILE A 218 -5.30 -12.17 -6.48
C ILE A 218 -5.11 -10.97 -7.40
N VAL A 219 -4.36 -9.97 -6.94
CA VAL A 219 -4.15 -8.73 -7.68
C VAL A 219 -2.66 -8.42 -7.89
N SER A 220 -2.37 -7.69 -8.97
CA SER A 220 -1.00 -7.32 -9.33
C SER A 220 -0.42 -6.28 -8.36
N ASN A 221 0.90 -6.34 -8.16
CA ASN A 221 1.65 -5.33 -7.41
C ASN A 221 1.71 -3.94 -8.07
N ASP A 222 1.32 -3.83 -9.34
CA ASP A 222 1.37 -2.54 -10.05
C ASP A 222 0.21 -1.61 -9.64
N LEU A 223 -0.77 -2.13 -8.91
CA LEU A 223 -1.93 -1.37 -8.43
C LEU A 223 -1.56 -0.26 -7.44
N GLY A 224 -0.44 -0.40 -6.71
CA GLY A 224 0.08 0.65 -5.84
C GLY A 224 0.36 1.97 -6.58
N LEU A 225 0.86 1.90 -7.81
CA LEU A 225 1.09 3.09 -8.63
C LEU A 225 -0.23 3.63 -9.22
N ILE A 226 -1.09 2.75 -9.76
CA ILE A 226 -2.38 3.16 -10.35
C ILE A 226 -3.31 3.76 -9.29
N GLY A 227 -3.32 3.20 -8.09
CA GLY A 227 -4.11 3.68 -6.96
C GLY A 227 -3.78 5.12 -6.53
N GLY A 228 -2.57 5.61 -6.83
CA GLY A 228 -2.19 6.99 -6.61
C GLY A 228 -3.13 8.01 -7.28
N LEU A 229 -3.75 7.66 -8.41
CA LEU A 229 -4.76 8.52 -9.04
C LEU A 229 -6.02 8.70 -8.19
N ALA A 230 -6.39 7.67 -7.42
CA ALA A 230 -7.59 7.73 -6.58
C ALA A 230 -7.46 8.78 -5.47
N LEU A 231 -6.24 9.05 -5.00
CA LEU A 231 -6.00 10.13 -4.04
C LEU A 231 -6.46 11.50 -4.55
N TRP A 232 -6.55 11.68 -5.87
CA TRP A 232 -6.97 12.93 -6.50
C TRP A 232 -8.43 12.94 -6.92
N ARG A 233 -9.10 11.78 -6.95
CA ARG A 233 -10.52 11.65 -7.31
C ARG A 233 -11.46 11.83 -6.11
N SER A 234 -11.01 11.49 -4.91
CA SER A 234 -11.82 11.46 -3.68
C SER A 234 -12.07 12.83 -3.02
N SER A 235 -11.84 13.96 -3.70
CA SER A 235 -12.02 15.33 -3.17
C SER A 235 -13.19 16.06 -3.80
N GLY A 236 -14.27 15.36 -4.10
CA GLY A 236 -15.50 15.90 -4.65
C GLY A 236 -16.71 15.50 -3.79
N SER A 237 -16.82 16.03 -2.58
CA SER A 237 -18.08 16.17 -1.82
C SER A 237 -17.89 17.21 -0.74
#